data_c868b2b166cfeb7aa4bad473cea37413
#
_entry.id   c868b2b166cfeb7aa4bad473cea37413
#
_cell.length_a   1.000
_cell.length_b   1.000
_cell.length_c   1.000
_cell.angle_alpha   90.00
_cell.angle_beta   90.00
_cell.angle_gamma   90.00
#
_symmetry.space_group_name_H-M   'P 1'
#
loop_
_entity.id
_entity.type
_entity.pdbx_description
1 polymer ?
#
loop_
_entity_poly.entity_id
_entity_poly.type
_entity_poly.pdbx_seq_one_letter_code
_entity_poly.pdbx_strand_id
1 'polypeptide(L)'
;MATAVLGVFAAALLACSLLGVPTVWPLLGGAFLFFGFGAAQGHGWLDMARAALSSVHTVGKILVTFLLIGVLTAMWRASGTIVYIVDITSGMCSGPVILLATFLLCCLMSFLTGTSFGTAVTMGTICAFIATNAGVPILLTGGAVLSGSYFGDRCSPVSTSSLLVATLTGTSVPKNIPAMVRSAFAPFVLACVLFLGMGVLMGAGADAGSAVGLSGQQAVGATQIAAGFNLTPWELVPAILVLGLSLLRLDVWIILAAGAASAAVLACVCQGMDAPGVALACVTGFSPLPGQSGLMAGGGIVSMLGVATIVLVSSTYAGIFEQTHMLDGVHDSVENVAARFGSFAAVLLASTACAVVCCSQSLTIMLGHQLSRGCEPDAGRFALQLEDTAVVVSALVPWSIACAVPLAAVGAPSASVFFAFYLWLVPAWNLGVELVRFRRGQGAARVDAR
;
A
#
# COMPACT_ATOMS: atom_id res chain seq x y z
N MET A 1 -2.89 1.38 -31.24
CA MET A 1 -4.25 1.10 -30.73
C MET A 1 -4.21 0.73 -29.25
N ALA A 2 -3.38 -0.22 -28.84
CA ALA A 2 -3.24 -0.65 -27.44
C ALA A 2 -2.94 0.50 -26.45
N THR A 3 -1.95 1.36 -26.77
CA THR A 3 -1.59 2.54 -25.96
C THR A 3 -2.74 3.53 -25.78
N ALA A 4 -3.60 3.69 -26.78
CA ALA A 4 -4.78 4.55 -26.69
C ALA A 4 -5.83 3.95 -25.74
N VAL A 5 -6.06 2.65 -25.80
CA VAL A 5 -6.99 1.92 -24.90
C VAL A 5 -6.54 2.02 -23.46
N LEU A 6 -5.22 1.81 -23.20
CA LEU A 6 -4.62 1.99 -21.89
C LEU A 6 -4.72 3.43 -21.38
N GLY A 7 -4.49 4.41 -22.26
CA GLY A 7 -4.63 5.83 -21.94
C GLY A 7 -6.05 6.22 -21.56
N VAL A 8 -7.06 5.73 -22.29
CA VAL A 8 -8.48 5.97 -21.99
C VAL A 8 -8.85 5.35 -20.64
N PHE A 9 -8.41 4.11 -20.38
CA PHE A 9 -8.64 3.44 -19.10
C PHE A 9 -8.01 4.20 -17.93
N ALA A 10 -6.73 4.60 -18.04
CA ALA A 10 -6.04 5.36 -17.02
C ALA A 10 -6.71 6.72 -16.75
N ALA A 11 -7.11 7.42 -17.83
CA ALA A 11 -7.83 8.69 -17.72
C ALA A 11 -9.19 8.52 -17.04
N ALA A 12 -9.94 7.46 -17.37
CA ALA A 12 -11.22 7.15 -16.75
C ALA A 12 -11.06 6.86 -15.24
N LEU A 13 -10.04 6.09 -14.84
CA LEU A 13 -9.74 5.81 -13.44
C LEU A 13 -9.37 7.08 -12.66
N LEU A 14 -8.51 7.93 -13.24
CA LEU A 14 -8.12 9.20 -12.63
C LEU A 14 -9.34 10.13 -12.48
N ALA A 15 -10.15 10.26 -13.52
CA ALA A 15 -11.36 11.09 -13.49
C ALA A 15 -12.35 10.60 -12.42
N CYS A 16 -12.61 9.29 -12.35
CA CYS A 16 -13.49 8.72 -11.34
C CYS A 16 -12.94 8.90 -9.92
N SER A 17 -11.62 8.76 -9.73
CA SER A 17 -10.96 9.00 -8.45
C SER A 17 -11.10 10.46 -8.00
N LEU A 18 -10.95 11.42 -8.90
CA LEU A 18 -11.11 12.86 -8.63
C LEU A 18 -12.56 13.26 -8.36
N LEU A 19 -13.51 12.60 -9.03
CA LEU A 19 -14.95 12.82 -8.87
C LEU A 19 -15.56 12.08 -7.67
N GLY A 20 -14.77 11.30 -6.93
CA GLY A 20 -15.25 10.51 -5.78
C GLY A 20 -16.14 9.32 -6.17
N VAL A 21 -16.13 8.91 -7.43
CA VAL A 21 -16.86 7.73 -7.90
C VAL A 21 -16.17 6.45 -7.41
N PRO A 22 -16.91 5.46 -6.88
CA PRO A 22 -16.32 4.20 -6.44
C PRO A 22 -15.49 3.54 -7.55
N THR A 23 -14.24 3.21 -7.25
CA THR A 23 -13.24 2.68 -8.20
C THR A 23 -13.66 1.36 -8.86
N VAL A 24 -14.61 0.66 -8.28
CA VAL A 24 -15.15 -0.61 -8.85
C VAL A 24 -15.77 -0.39 -10.22
N TRP A 25 -16.48 0.72 -10.44
CA TRP A 25 -17.18 0.99 -11.70
C TRP A 25 -16.24 1.19 -12.89
N PRO A 26 -15.23 2.07 -12.81
CA PRO A 26 -14.27 2.20 -13.91
C PRO A 26 -13.43 0.94 -14.11
N LEU A 27 -13.17 0.16 -13.04
CA LEU A 27 -12.52 -1.14 -13.20
C LEU A 27 -13.40 -2.14 -13.97
N LEU A 28 -14.68 -2.27 -13.66
CA LEU A 28 -15.58 -3.10 -14.42
C LEU A 28 -15.67 -2.63 -15.89
N GLY A 29 -15.77 -1.32 -16.12
CA GLY A 29 -15.73 -0.74 -17.47
C GLY A 29 -14.42 -1.08 -18.21
N GLY A 30 -13.29 -1.04 -17.51
CA GLY A 30 -11.99 -1.46 -18.02
C GLY A 30 -11.95 -2.94 -18.43
N ALA A 31 -12.54 -3.83 -17.62
CA ALA A 31 -12.64 -5.23 -17.99
C ALA A 31 -13.35 -5.42 -19.34
N PHE A 32 -14.51 -4.79 -19.53
CA PHE A 32 -15.23 -4.83 -20.82
C PHE A 32 -14.41 -4.23 -21.96
N LEU A 33 -13.69 -3.12 -21.70
CA LEU A 33 -12.85 -2.48 -22.70
C LEU A 33 -11.70 -3.40 -23.15
N PHE A 34 -11.04 -4.08 -22.22
CA PHE A 34 -9.93 -4.99 -22.55
C PHE A 34 -10.39 -6.28 -23.19
N PHE A 35 -11.53 -6.85 -22.77
CA PHE A 35 -12.14 -7.96 -23.44
C PHE A 35 -12.56 -7.60 -24.88
N GLY A 36 -13.17 -6.41 -25.07
CA GLY A 36 -13.54 -5.91 -26.40
C GLY A 36 -12.33 -5.69 -27.31
N PHE A 37 -11.24 -5.16 -26.76
CA PHE A 37 -9.98 -4.98 -27.48
C PHE A 37 -9.37 -6.32 -27.92
N GLY A 38 -9.29 -7.31 -27.00
CA GLY A 38 -8.79 -8.65 -27.30
C GLY A 38 -9.63 -9.35 -28.38
N ALA A 39 -10.96 -9.22 -28.30
CA ALA A 39 -11.85 -9.74 -29.32
C ALA A 39 -11.65 -9.08 -30.72
N ALA A 40 -11.39 -7.76 -30.74
CA ALA A 40 -11.07 -7.03 -31.96
C ALA A 40 -9.73 -7.44 -32.58
N GLN A 41 -8.81 -7.97 -31.78
CA GLN A 41 -7.55 -8.57 -32.25
C GLN A 41 -7.68 -10.02 -32.69
N GLY A 42 -8.85 -10.63 -32.57
CA GLY A 42 -9.12 -12.00 -32.99
C GLY A 42 -8.88 -13.06 -31.92
N HIS A 43 -8.67 -12.67 -30.66
CA HIS A 43 -8.57 -13.62 -29.56
C HIS A 43 -9.92 -14.20 -29.18
N GLY A 44 -9.98 -15.50 -28.91
CA GLY A 44 -11.21 -16.19 -28.53
C GLY A 44 -11.72 -15.75 -27.15
N TRP A 45 -13.01 -15.46 -27.02
CA TRP A 45 -13.64 -15.08 -25.75
C TRP A 45 -13.40 -16.08 -24.62
N LEU A 46 -13.42 -17.38 -24.95
CA LEU A 46 -13.20 -18.45 -23.99
C LEU A 46 -11.75 -18.49 -23.48
N ASP A 47 -10.79 -18.19 -24.34
CA ASP A 47 -9.37 -18.21 -23.97
C ASP A 47 -9.04 -17.01 -23.10
N MET A 48 -9.55 -15.84 -23.43
CA MET A 48 -9.45 -14.65 -22.58
C MET A 48 -10.13 -14.86 -21.23
N ALA A 49 -11.31 -15.47 -21.19
CA ALA A 49 -12.00 -15.77 -19.93
C ALA A 49 -11.23 -16.79 -19.07
N ARG A 50 -10.63 -17.81 -19.68
CA ARG A 50 -9.78 -18.78 -18.99
C ARG A 50 -8.54 -18.11 -18.42
N ALA A 51 -7.87 -17.23 -19.18
CA ALA A 51 -6.71 -16.48 -18.72
C ALA A 51 -7.07 -15.53 -17.56
N ALA A 52 -8.19 -14.82 -17.66
CA ALA A 52 -8.71 -14.00 -16.57
C ALA A 52 -8.98 -14.82 -15.30
N LEU A 53 -9.63 -15.98 -15.43
CA LEU A 53 -9.92 -16.87 -14.29
C LEU A 53 -8.66 -17.48 -13.68
N SER A 54 -7.65 -17.83 -14.49
CA SER A 54 -6.37 -18.34 -13.97
C SER A 54 -5.65 -17.29 -13.13
N SER A 55 -5.71 -16.03 -13.53
CA SER A 55 -5.15 -14.92 -12.77
C SER A 55 -5.89 -14.66 -11.45
N VAL A 56 -7.20 -14.88 -11.39
CA VAL A 56 -8.00 -14.82 -10.15
C VAL A 56 -7.55 -15.88 -9.16
N HIS A 57 -7.19 -17.08 -9.60
CA HIS A 57 -6.73 -18.15 -8.71
C HIS A 57 -5.45 -17.77 -7.95
N THR A 58 -4.57 -16.98 -8.57
CA THR A 58 -3.33 -16.49 -7.93
C THR A 58 -3.56 -15.54 -6.77
N VAL A 59 -4.67 -14.78 -6.77
CA VAL A 59 -5.00 -13.83 -5.70
C VAL A 59 -5.86 -14.43 -4.58
N GLY A 60 -6.18 -15.72 -4.62
CA GLY A 60 -7.00 -16.39 -3.61
C GLY A 60 -6.49 -16.20 -2.17
N LYS A 61 -5.17 -16.32 -1.95
CA LYS A 61 -4.56 -16.07 -0.64
C LYS A 61 -4.73 -14.62 -0.18
N ILE A 62 -4.70 -13.66 -1.09
CA ILE A 62 -4.89 -12.24 -0.80
C ILE A 62 -6.34 -11.98 -0.39
N LEU A 63 -7.31 -12.61 -1.07
CA LEU A 63 -8.73 -12.50 -0.70
C LEU A 63 -8.99 -13.05 0.71
N VAL A 64 -8.41 -14.21 1.04
CA VAL A 64 -8.49 -14.75 2.42
C VAL A 64 -7.89 -13.77 3.43
N THR A 65 -6.77 -13.13 3.10
CA THR A 65 -6.14 -12.11 3.95
C THR A 65 -7.08 -10.93 4.19
N PHE A 66 -7.82 -10.45 3.18
CA PHE A 66 -8.83 -9.39 3.37
C PHE A 66 -9.95 -9.79 4.32
N LEU A 67 -10.48 -11.01 4.18
CA LEU A 67 -11.51 -11.49 5.09
C LEU A 67 -10.99 -11.51 6.53
N LEU A 68 -9.76 -11.98 6.73
CA LEU A 68 -9.13 -12.01 8.05
C LEU A 68 -8.81 -10.61 8.60
N ILE A 69 -8.47 -9.62 7.75
CA ILE A 69 -8.33 -8.21 8.16
C ILE A 69 -9.67 -7.69 8.71
N GLY A 70 -10.76 -7.98 8.00
CA GLY A 70 -12.10 -7.60 8.45
C GLY A 70 -12.45 -8.22 9.81
N VAL A 71 -12.19 -9.51 9.98
CA VAL A 71 -12.43 -10.22 11.24
C VAL A 71 -11.53 -9.68 12.36
N LEU A 72 -10.23 -9.50 12.11
CA LEU A 72 -9.29 -8.95 13.09
C LEU A 72 -9.72 -7.58 13.59
N THR A 73 -10.07 -6.67 12.67
CA THR A 73 -10.49 -5.31 13.04
C THR A 73 -11.78 -5.29 13.83
N ALA A 74 -12.73 -6.17 13.54
CA ALA A 74 -13.96 -6.33 14.33
C ALA A 74 -13.64 -6.87 15.73
N MET A 75 -12.80 -7.90 15.82
CA MET A 75 -12.44 -8.53 17.09
C MET A 75 -11.59 -7.63 17.99
N TRP A 76 -10.69 -6.82 17.43
CA TRP A 76 -9.91 -5.84 18.19
C TRP A 76 -10.80 -4.72 18.77
N ARG A 77 -11.88 -4.37 18.07
CA ARG A 77 -12.91 -3.45 18.59
C ARG A 77 -13.73 -4.11 19.68
N ALA A 78 -14.19 -5.32 19.44
CA ALA A 78 -15.03 -6.10 20.35
C ALA A 78 -14.33 -6.45 21.67
N SER A 79 -13.03 -6.79 21.61
CA SER A 79 -12.25 -7.15 22.80
C SER A 79 -11.82 -5.96 23.66
N GLY A 80 -11.93 -4.73 23.16
CA GLY A 80 -11.37 -3.54 23.83
C GLY A 80 -9.88 -3.32 23.58
N THR A 81 -9.21 -4.15 22.78
CA THR A 81 -7.77 -3.99 22.43
C THR A 81 -7.47 -2.60 21.90
N ILE A 82 -8.30 -2.08 20.99
CA ILE A 82 -8.14 -0.73 20.42
C ILE A 82 -8.31 0.32 21.50
N VAL A 83 -9.35 0.18 22.32
CA VAL A 83 -9.66 1.13 23.40
C VAL A 83 -8.50 1.23 24.39
N TYR A 84 -7.94 0.10 24.77
CA TYR A 84 -6.82 0.02 25.70
C TYR A 84 -5.52 0.63 25.13
N ILE A 85 -5.23 0.36 23.85
CA ILE A 85 -4.08 0.99 23.15
C ILE A 85 -4.24 2.50 23.12
N VAL A 86 -5.44 2.98 22.79
CA VAL A 86 -5.77 4.40 22.74
C VAL A 86 -5.64 5.04 24.12
N ASP A 87 -6.12 4.40 25.18
CA ASP A 87 -6.06 4.90 26.55
C ASP A 87 -4.61 5.11 27.00
N ILE A 88 -3.75 4.10 26.82
CA ILE A 88 -2.32 4.20 27.18
C ILE A 88 -1.60 5.28 26.36
N THR A 89 -1.91 5.40 25.07
CA THR A 89 -1.18 6.29 24.17
C THR A 89 -1.69 7.72 24.19
N SER A 90 -2.89 7.96 24.71
CA SER A 90 -3.52 9.29 24.75
C SER A 90 -2.70 10.36 25.49
N GLY A 91 -1.89 9.96 26.47
CA GLY A 91 -0.99 10.86 27.21
C GLY A 91 0.43 10.97 26.65
N MET A 92 0.82 10.11 25.71
CA MET A 92 2.21 9.97 25.27
C MET A 92 2.51 10.67 23.94
N CYS A 93 1.53 10.83 23.06
CA CYS A 93 1.74 11.34 21.70
C CYS A 93 0.99 12.67 21.52
N SER A 94 1.73 13.77 21.37
CA SER A 94 1.16 15.03 20.90
C SER A 94 0.91 14.99 19.39
N GLY A 95 -0.19 15.59 18.92
CA GLY A 95 -0.63 15.56 17.51
C GLY A 95 0.45 15.79 16.45
N PRO A 96 1.39 16.75 16.65
CA PRO A 96 2.42 17.05 15.65
C PRO A 96 3.37 15.90 15.31
N VAL A 97 3.64 14.98 16.24
CA VAL A 97 4.66 13.92 16.05
C VAL A 97 4.05 12.62 15.54
N ILE A 98 2.74 12.44 15.64
CA ILE A 98 2.07 11.16 15.34
C ILE A 98 2.30 10.69 13.90
N LEU A 99 2.22 11.58 12.91
CA LEU A 99 2.44 11.21 11.50
C LEU A 99 3.88 10.73 11.27
N LEU A 100 4.85 11.45 11.83
CA LEU A 100 6.26 11.04 11.76
C LEU A 100 6.47 9.71 12.47
N ALA A 101 5.93 9.56 13.70
CA ALA A 101 6.04 8.32 14.46
C ALA A 101 5.40 7.13 13.69
N THR A 102 4.22 7.32 13.10
CA THR A 102 3.56 6.33 12.24
C THR A 102 4.47 5.90 11.09
N PHE A 103 5.05 6.86 10.38
CA PHE A 103 5.98 6.58 9.27
C PHE A 103 7.18 5.78 9.75
N LEU A 104 7.86 6.23 10.82
CA LEU A 104 9.07 5.59 11.35
C LEU A 104 8.81 4.19 11.93
N LEU A 105 7.71 3.99 12.65
CA LEU A 105 7.33 2.69 13.20
C LEU A 105 7.01 1.70 12.08
N CYS A 106 6.30 2.14 11.03
CA CYS A 106 6.05 1.31 9.86
C CYS A 106 7.35 1.02 9.08
N CYS A 107 8.29 1.98 8.96
CA CYS A 107 9.60 1.74 8.38
C CYS A 107 10.38 0.66 9.13
N LEU A 108 10.44 0.78 10.46
CA LEU A 108 11.15 -0.18 11.32
C LEU A 108 10.54 -1.58 11.20
N MET A 109 9.22 -1.67 11.32
CA MET A 109 8.51 -2.95 11.25
C MET A 109 8.67 -3.60 9.88
N SER A 110 8.50 -2.83 8.80
CA SER A 110 8.67 -3.32 7.44
C SER A 110 10.10 -3.76 7.14
N PHE A 111 11.10 -3.04 7.64
CA PHE A 111 12.50 -3.44 7.52
C PHE A 111 12.80 -4.78 8.20
N LEU A 112 12.24 -5.00 9.39
CA LEU A 112 12.43 -6.23 10.16
C LEU A 112 11.71 -7.43 9.53
N THR A 113 10.48 -7.23 9.06
CA THR A 113 9.63 -8.30 8.50
C THR A 113 9.85 -8.54 7.01
N GLY A 114 10.28 -7.52 6.27
CA GLY A 114 10.46 -7.57 4.82
C GLY A 114 9.16 -7.63 4.03
N THR A 115 8.03 -7.20 4.63
CA THR A 115 6.72 -7.25 3.95
C THR A 115 5.95 -5.95 4.15
N SER A 116 5.52 -5.33 3.04
CA SER A 116 4.66 -4.14 3.07
C SER A 116 3.26 -4.47 3.61
N PHE A 117 2.66 -5.57 3.17
CA PHE A 117 1.31 -5.98 3.59
C PHE A 117 1.26 -6.35 5.06
N GLY A 118 2.22 -7.17 5.53
CA GLY A 118 2.33 -7.55 6.92
C GLY A 118 2.46 -6.33 7.84
N THR A 119 3.29 -5.38 7.46
CA THR A 119 3.49 -4.14 8.23
C THR A 119 2.24 -3.28 8.28
N ALA A 120 1.56 -3.06 7.15
CA ALA A 120 0.36 -2.24 7.12
C ALA A 120 -0.76 -2.82 7.97
N VAL A 121 -0.95 -4.15 7.89
CA VAL A 121 -1.99 -4.86 8.65
C VAL A 121 -1.70 -4.90 10.14
N THR A 122 -0.44 -4.94 10.55
CA THR A 122 -0.01 -5.03 11.95
C THR A 122 0.25 -3.64 12.55
N MET A 123 1.45 -3.13 12.35
CA MET A 123 1.86 -1.82 12.88
C MET A 123 1.01 -0.67 12.32
N GLY A 124 0.69 -0.72 11.00
CA GLY A 124 -0.11 0.31 10.35
C GLY A 124 -1.50 0.45 10.97
N THR A 125 -2.16 -0.66 11.28
CA THR A 125 -3.48 -0.65 11.93
C THR A 125 -3.40 -0.03 13.33
N ILE A 126 -2.41 -0.39 14.14
CA ILE A 126 -2.19 0.20 15.47
C ILE A 126 -1.98 1.71 15.35
N CYS A 127 -1.06 2.14 14.49
CA CYS A 127 -0.78 3.55 14.25
C CYS A 127 -2.00 4.33 13.75
N ALA A 128 -2.82 3.71 12.89
CA ALA A 128 -4.04 4.32 12.37
C ALA A 128 -5.05 4.59 13.48
N PHE A 129 -5.23 3.66 14.42
CA PHE A 129 -6.11 3.87 15.57
C PHE A 129 -5.60 4.98 16.49
N ILE A 130 -4.30 4.99 16.82
CA ILE A 130 -3.68 6.04 17.64
C ILE A 130 -3.86 7.41 16.96
N ALA A 131 -3.56 7.51 15.67
CA ALA A 131 -3.65 8.75 14.91
C ALA A 131 -5.09 9.27 14.81
N THR A 132 -6.05 8.39 14.52
CA THR A 132 -7.47 8.76 14.43
C THR A 132 -7.99 9.27 15.77
N ASN A 133 -7.60 8.64 16.88
CA ASN A 133 -7.98 9.08 18.22
C ASN A 133 -7.36 10.42 18.60
N ALA A 134 -6.15 10.70 18.15
CA ALA A 134 -5.49 11.99 18.32
C ALA A 134 -6.01 13.10 17.38
N GLY A 135 -7.09 12.83 16.62
CA GLY A 135 -7.69 13.79 15.68
C GLY A 135 -6.91 13.97 14.37
N VAL A 136 -5.94 13.10 14.07
CA VAL A 136 -5.21 13.14 12.81
C VAL A 136 -6.06 12.49 11.71
N PRO A 137 -6.27 13.16 10.54
CA PRO A 137 -7.05 12.61 9.46
C PRO A 137 -6.49 11.28 8.95
N ILE A 138 -7.33 10.28 8.82
CA ILE A 138 -6.97 8.94 8.33
C ILE A 138 -6.35 8.99 6.93
N LEU A 139 -6.69 10.00 6.14
CA LEU A 139 -6.11 10.27 4.82
C LEU A 139 -4.58 10.45 4.89
N LEU A 140 -4.08 11.26 5.83
CA LEU A 140 -2.64 11.50 6.04
C LEU A 140 -1.96 10.29 6.68
N THR A 141 -2.64 9.69 7.65
CA THR A 141 -2.14 8.49 8.32
C THR A 141 -1.96 7.33 7.34
N GLY A 142 -2.92 7.13 6.43
CA GLY A 142 -2.82 6.14 5.35
C GLY A 142 -1.59 6.37 4.46
N GLY A 143 -1.29 7.63 4.12
CA GLY A 143 -0.09 8.00 3.37
C GLY A 143 1.21 7.69 4.13
N ALA A 144 1.26 7.95 5.44
CA ALA A 144 2.40 7.65 6.30
C ALA A 144 2.62 6.12 6.43
N VAL A 145 1.53 5.35 6.65
CA VAL A 145 1.58 3.88 6.72
C VAL A 145 2.06 3.30 5.39
N LEU A 146 1.50 3.75 4.27
CA LEU A 146 1.89 3.28 2.94
C LEU A 146 3.37 3.56 2.68
N SER A 147 3.82 4.78 2.96
CA SER A 147 5.23 5.19 2.84
C SER A 147 6.16 4.32 3.68
N GLY A 148 5.84 4.11 4.95
CA GLY A 148 6.67 3.35 5.87
C GLY A 148 6.70 1.85 5.53
N SER A 149 5.57 1.28 5.12
CA SER A 149 5.47 -0.13 4.75
C SER A 149 6.35 -0.46 3.53
N TYR A 150 6.42 0.41 2.56
CA TYR A 150 7.23 0.20 1.35
C TYR A 150 8.71 0.59 1.52
N PHE A 151 9.06 1.37 2.52
CA PHE A 151 10.48 1.59 2.85
C PHE A 151 11.21 0.28 3.15
N GLY A 152 10.63 -0.56 4.01
CA GLY A 152 11.24 -1.84 4.36
C GLY A 152 11.09 -2.88 3.27
N ASP A 153 9.96 -2.92 2.57
CA ASP A 153 9.76 -3.82 1.44
C ASP A 153 10.84 -3.62 0.34
N ARG A 154 11.31 -2.39 0.18
CA ARG A 154 12.41 -2.06 -0.72
C ARG A 154 13.79 -2.31 -0.10
N CYS A 155 14.03 -1.91 1.16
CA CYS A 155 15.37 -1.87 1.76
C CYS A 155 15.71 -3.08 2.65
N SER A 156 14.76 -3.98 2.93
CA SER A 156 14.99 -5.11 3.82
C SER A 156 15.76 -6.25 3.15
N PRO A 157 16.72 -6.87 3.84
CA PRO A 157 17.45 -8.05 3.33
C PRO A 157 16.57 -9.29 3.14
N VAL A 158 15.36 -9.26 3.67
CA VAL A 158 14.42 -10.39 3.65
C VAL A 158 13.17 -10.12 2.83
N SER A 159 13.14 -8.99 2.12
CA SER A 159 12.02 -8.62 1.26
C SER A 159 11.89 -9.56 0.06
N THR A 160 10.64 -9.97 -0.20
CA THR A 160 10.32 -10.81 -1.35
C THR A 160 10.39 -10.05 -2.68
N SER A 161 10.07 -8.76 -2.69
CA SER A 161 10.21 -7.88 -3.85
C SER A 161 11.68 -7.66 -4.21
N SER A 162 12.53 -7.36 -3.22
CA SER A 162 13.98 -7.22 -3.45
C SER A 162 14.64 -8.54 -3.89
N LEU A 163 14.17 -9.69 -3.36
CA LEU A 163 14.64 -10.99 -3.83
C LEU A 163 14.24 -11.24 -5.29
N LEU A 164 13.02 -10.86 -5.68
CA LEU A 164 12.55 -10.98 -7.06
C LEU A 164 13.40 -10.12 -8.00
N VAL A 165 13.64 -8.85 -7.66
CA VAL A 165 14.50 -7.94 -8.42
C VAL A 165 15.91 -8.53 -8.57
N ALA A 166 16.50 -8.98 -7.47
CA ALA A 166 17.84 -9.57 -7.48
C ALA A 166 17.92 -10.83 -8.38
N THR A 167 16.89 -11.67 -8.34
CA THR A 167 16.81 -12.88 -9.18
C THR A 167 16.70 -12.53 -10.66
N LEU A 168 15.85 -11.56 -11.02
CA LEU A 168 15.66 -11.16 -12.42
C LEU A 168 16.89 -10.49 -13.01
N THR A 169 17.62 -9.71 -12.20
CA THR A 169 18.81 -8.97 -12.65
C THR A 169 20.12 -9.76 -12.48
N GLY A 170 20.08 -10.97 -11.91
CA GLY A 170 21.27 -11.77 -11.64
C GLY A 170 22.18 -11.17 -10.55
N THR A 171 21.64 -10.36 -9.66
CA THR A 171 22.35 -9.74 -8.53
C THR A 171 22.08 -10.46 -7.22
N SER A 172 22.47 -9.90 -6.08
CA SER A 172 22.12 -10.42 -4.77
C SER A 172 21.66 -9.31 -3.84
N VAL A 173 20.61 -9.59 -3.06
CA VAL A 173 20.00 -8.61 -2.14
C VAL A 173 21.04 -7.97 -1.21
N PRO A 174 21.94 -8.73 -0.53
CA PRO A 174 22.95 -8.13 0.35
C PRO A 174 23.92 -7.15 -0.34
N LYS A 175 24.21 -7.36 -1.63
CA LYS A 175 25.05 -6.43 -2.41
C LYS A 175 24.29 -5.16 -2.82
N ASN A 176 22.99 -5.27 -3.02
CA ASN A 176 22.15 -4.15 -3.46
C ASN A 176 21.76 -3.21 -2.30
N ILE A 177 21.61 -3.72 -1.06
CA ILE A 177 21.17 -2.94 0.10
C ILE A 177 21.94 -1.62 0.31
N PRO A 178 23.30 -1.58 0.28
CA PRO A 178 24.02 -0.32 0.48
C PRO A 178 23.68 0.75 -0.56
N ALA A 179 23.43 0.35 -1.81
CA ALA A 179 23.00 1.26 -2.88
C ALA A 179 21.56 1.71 -2.68
N MET A 180 20.67 0.79 -2.28
CA MET A 180 19.25 1.06 -1.98
C MET A 180 19.09 2.04 -0.82
N VAL A 181 19.84 1.84 0.28
CA VAL A 181 19.84 2.77 1.43
C VAL A 181 20.37 4.14 1.02
N ARG A 182 21.44 4.19 0.21
CA ARG A 182 22.00 5.46 -0.27
C ARG A 182 21.01 6.24 -1.15
N SER A 183 20.32 5.58 -2.09
CA SER A 183 19.34 6.24 -2.96
C SER A 183 18.07 6.64 -2.19
N ALA A 184 17.72 5.91 -1.11
CA ALA A 184 16.59 6.21 -0.25
C ALA A 184 16.86 7.33 0.75
N PHE A 185 18.12 7.62 1.11
CA PHE A 185 18.45 8.48 2.24
C PHE A 185 17.84 9.89 2.13
N ALA A 186 18.06 10.57 1.02
CA ALA A 186 17.52 11.92 0.83
C ALA A 186 15.97 11.92 0.76
N PRO A 187 15.31 11.05 -0.03
CA PRO A 187 13.85 10.89 0.02
C PRO A 187 13.31 10.57 1.42
N PHE A 188 14.00 9.74 2.19
CA PHE A 188 13.59 9.37 3.56
C PHE A 188 13.62 10.58 4.50
N VAL A 189 14.73 11.33 4.51
CA VAL A 189 14.86 12.54 5.35
C VAL A 189 13.80 13.57 4.95
N LEU A 190 13.58 13.76 3.65
CA LEU A 190 12.57 14.70 3.18
C LEU A 190 11.16 14.25 3.54
N ALA A 191 10.86 12.96 3.46
CA ALA A 191 9.58 12.42 3.94
C ALA A 191 9.37 12.63 5.44
N CYS A 192 10.43 12.43 6.27
CA CYS A 192 10.37 12.74 7.70
C CYS A 192 10.02 14.22 7.95
N VAL A 193 10.67 15.14 7.23
CA VAL A 193 10.39 16.58 7.34
C VAL A 193 8.96 16.90 6.92
N LEU A 194 8.46 16.30 5.84
CA LEU A 194 7.10 16.52 5.37
C LEU A 194 6.06 15.98 6.35
N PHE A 195 6.23 14.76 6.89
CA PHE A 195 5.31 14.21 7.88
C PHE A 195 5.32 15.00 9.20
N LEU A 196 6.50 15.45 9.65
CA LEU A 196 6.60 16.32 10.81
C LEU A 196 5.95 17.69 10.54
N GLY A 197 6.24 18.30 9.39
CA GLY A 197 5.67 19.57 8.98
C GLY A 197 4.15 19.54 8.89
N MET A 198 3.60 18.48 8.27
CA MET A 198 2.14 18.27 8.22
C MET A 198 1.53 18.13 9.62
N GLY A 199 2.20 17.38 10.51
CA GLY A 199 1.76 17.23 11.90
C GLY A 199 1.75 18.56 12.66
N VAL A 200 2.78 19.39 12.49
CA VAL A 200 2.86 20.74 13.11
C VAL A 200 1.80 21.68 12.55
N LEU A 201 1.59 21.69 11.24
CA LEU A 201 0.57 22.53 10.60
C LEU A 201 -0.83 22.20 11.11
N MET A 202 -1.12 20.91 11.37
CA MET A 202 -2.38 20.48 11.93
C MET A 202 -2.53 20.86 13.40
N GLY A 203 -1.44 20.70 14.20
CA GLY A 203 -1.43 21.11 15.60
C GLY A 203 -1.63 22.62 15.78
N ALA A 204 -1.01 23.43 14.94
CA ALA A 204 -1.18 24.88 14.94
C ALA A 204 -2.58 25.34 14.47
N GLY A 205 -3.26 24.55 13.64
CA GLY A 205 -4.61 24.82 13.16
C GLY A 205 -5.71 24.48 14.18
N ALA A 206 -5.41 23.68 15.20
CA ALA A 206 -6.35 23.39 16.27
C ALA A 206 -6.62 24.62 17.16
N ASP A 207 -5.65 25.55 17.24
CA ASP A 207 -5.79 26.82 17.97
C ASP A 207 -6.36 27.95 17.10
N ALA A 208 -6.30 27.82 15.77
CA ALA A 208 -6.83 28.77 14.79
C ALA A 208 -7.97 28.13 13.99
N GLY A 209 -9.18 28.20 14.47
CA GLY A 209 -10.35 27.64 13.79
C GLY A 209 -10.36 27.95 12.30
N SER A 210 -10.40 26.91 11.45
CA SER A 210 -10.78 26.95 10.05
C SER A 210 -9.72 27.48 9.05
N ALA A 211 -8.81 26.66 8.58
CA ALA A 211 -8.07 27.01 7.37
C ALA A 211 -7.83 25.88 6.35
N VAL A 212 -8.06 24.63 6.67
CA VAL A 212 -8.02 23.55 5.68
C VAL A 212 -9.28 22.70 5.89
N GLY A 213 -10.19 22.68 4.92
CA GLY A 213 -11.48 21.98 4.96
C GLY A 213 -11.41 20.46 5.01
N LEU A 214 -10.40 19.91 5.67
CA LEU A 214 -10.32 18.55 6.13
C LEU A 214 -10.97 18.52 7.52
N SER A 215 -12.28 18.32 7.55
CA SER A 215 -13.05 18.14 8.79
C SER A 215 -12.38 17.06 9.63
N GLY A 216 -11.49 17.47 10.54
CA GLY A 216 -10.96 16.63 11.57
C GLY A 216 -12.14 16.10 12.39
N GLN A 217 -12.27 14.77 12.45
CA GLN A 217 -13.11 14.18 13.48
C GLN A 217 -12.59 14.73 14.81
N GLN A 218 -13.47 15.41 15.57
CA GLN A 218 -13.13 15.94 16.87
C GLN A 218 -12.47 14.83 17.69
N ALA A 219 -11.32 15.11 18.28
CA ALA A 219 -10.65 14.19 19.20
C ALA A 219 -11.65 13.81 20.30
N VAL A 220 -12.20 12.61 20.21
CA VAL A 220 -13.11 12.11 21.23
C VAL A 220 -12.24 11.72 22.40
N GLY A 221 -12.48 12.32 23.57
CA GLY A 221 -11.66 12.07 24.74
C GLY A 221 -11.56 10.56 25.02
N ALA A 222 -10.35 10.07 25.33
CA ALA A 222 -10.09 8.64 25.60
C ALA A 222 -11.09 8.08 26.63
N THR A 223 -11.50 8.89 27.60
CA THR A 223 -12.51 8.55 28.59
C THR A 223 -13.90 8.26 28.00
N GLN A 224 -14.29 8.92 26.91
CA GLN A 224 -15.57 8.66 26.23
C GLN A 224 -15.52 7.38 25.39
N ILE A 225 -14.36 7.04 24.84
CA ILE A 225 -14.15 5.79 24.10
C ILE A 225 -14.08 4.61 25.07
N ALA A 226 -13.43 4.80 26.22
CA ALA A 226 -13.29 3.78 27.27
C ALA A 226 -14.62 3.48 28.00
N ALA A 227 -15.61 4.37 27.91
CA ALA A 227 -16.90 4.16 28.57
C ALA A 227 -17.56 2.88 28.09
N GLY A 228 -17.91 2.01 29.04
CA GLY A 228 -18.59 0.73 28.78
C GLY A 228 -17.68 -0.43 28.36
N PHE A 229 -16.34 -0.25 28.36
CA PHE A 229 -15.39 -1.34 28.24
C PHE A 229 -14.74 -1.69 29.57
N ASN A 230 -14.56 -2.98 29.80
CA ASN A 230 -13.82 -3.47 30.95
C ASN A 230 -12.33 -3.55 30.59
N LEU A 231 -11.58 -2.48 30.88
CA LEU A 231 -10.19 -2.35 30.44
C LEU A 231 -9.25 -3.08 31.40
N THR A 232 -8.55 -4.07 30.88
CA THR A 232 -7.53 -4.84 31.60
C THR A 232 -6.23 -4.92 30.76
N PRO A 233 -5.05 -5.11 31.36
CA PRO A 233 -3.79 -5.27 30.61
C PRO A 233 -3.80 -6.44 29.61
N TRP A 234 -4.67 -7.43 29.79
CA TRP A 234 -4.81 -8.59 28.90
C TRP A 234 -5.25 -8.21 27.49
N GLU A 235 -5.89 -7.05 27.32
CA GLU A 235 -6.35 -6.55 26.01
C GLU A 235 -5.22 -6.16 25.06
N LEU A 236 -3.97 -6.03 25.57
CA LEU A 236 -2.79 -5.90 24.73
C LEU A 236 -2.33 -7.22 24.08
N VAL A 237 -2.74 -8.37 24.64
CA VAL A 237 -2.28 -9.68 24.17
C VAL A 237 -2.50 -9.88 22.68
N PRO A 238 -3.66 -9.56 22.07
CA PRO A 238 -3.82 -9.72 20.61
C PRO A 238 -2.85 -8.85 19.79
N ALA A 239 -2.59 -7.62 20.23
CA ALA A 239 -1.66 -6.72 19.54
C ALA A 239 -0.20 -7.21 19.68
N ILE A 240 0.21 -7.60 20.88
CA ILE A 240 1.56 -8.15 21.14
C ILE A 240 1.75 -9.46 20.36
N LEU A 241 0.73 -10.31 20.31
CA LEU A 241 0.76 -11.59 19.58
C LEU A 241 0.94 -11.33 18.07
N VAL A 242 0.16 -10.43 17.48
CA VAL A 242 0.26 -10.06 16.06
C VAL A 242 1.64 -9.49 15.75
N LEU A 243 2.17 -8.58 16.56
CA LEU A 243 3.51 -8.01 16.37
C LEU A 243 4.61 -9.07 16.56
N GLY A 244 4.52 -9.91 17.58
CA GLY A 244 5.49 -10.96 17.87
C GLY A 244 5.54 -12.02 16.77
N LEU A 245 4.38 -12.51 16.32
CA LEU A 245 4.30 -13.48 15.22
C LEU A 245 4.78 -12.87 13.88
N SER A 246 4.54 -11.57 13.67
CA SER A 246 5.04 -10.87 12.48
C SER A 246 6.58 -10.86 12.43
N LEU A 247 7.25 -10.70 13.58
CA LEU A 247 8.71 -10.79 13.67
C LEU A 247 9.25 -12.20 13.41
N LEU A 248 8.45 -13.24 13.64
CA LEU A 248 8.77 -14.64 13.31
C LEU A 248 8.63 -14.97 11.82
N ARG A 249 8.22 -13.99 11.00
CA ARG A 249 8.06 -14.13 9.54
C ARG A 249 7.10 -15.23 9.11
N LEU A 250 6.06 -15.44 9.89
CA LEU A 250 4.97 -16.33 9.52
C LEU A 250 4.13 -15.72 8.40
N ASP A 251 3.38 -16.56 7.70
CA ASP A 251 2.42 -16.10 6.70
C ASP A 251 1.41 -15.13 7.33
N VAL A 252 1.12 -14.02 6.64
CA VAL A 252 0.24 -12.94 7.14
C VAL A 252 -1.13 -13.47 7.56
N TRP A 253 -1.70 -14.43 6.84
CA TRP A 253 -3.00 -15.01 7.19
C TRP A 253 -2.97 -15.77 8.52
N ILE A 254 -1.84 -16.41 8.90
CA ILE A 254 -1.67 -17.09 10.19
C ILE A 254 -1.63 -16.06 11.33
N ILE A 255 -0.88 -14.96 11.12
CA ILE A 255 -0.74 -13.87 12.08
C ILE A 255 -2.11 -13.25 12.37
N LEU A 256 -2.87 -12.96 11.30
CA LEU A 256 -4.20 -12.37 11.40
C LEU A 256 -5.20 -13.31 12.09
N ALA A 257 -5.19 -14.59 11.71
CA ALA A 257 -6.07 -15.60 12.32
C ALA A 257 -5.77 -15.75 13.82
N ALA A 258 -4.49 -15.82 14.21
CA ALA A 258 -4.09 -15.92 15.61
C ALA A 258 -4.49 -14.67 16.41
N GLY A 259 -4.25 -13.48 15.84
CA GLY A 259 -4.65 -12.21 16.44
C GLY A 259 -6.18 -12.08 16.60
N ALA A 260 -6.93 -12.47 15.58
CA ALA A 260 -8.39 -12.45 15.63
C ALA A 260 -8.95 -13.47 16.65
N ALA A 261 -8.39 -14.69 16.68
CA ALA A 261 -8.81 -15.72 17.62
C ALA A 261 -8.53 -15.31 19.08
N SER A 262 -7.34 -14.75 19.37
CA SER A 262 -7.02 -14.26 20.72
C SER A 262 -7.94 -13.11 21.15
N ALA A 263 -8.24 -12.19 20.24
CA ALA A 263 -9.17 -11.09 20.51
C ALA A 263 -10.61 -11.59 20.70
N ALA A 264 -11.06 -12.60 19.93
CA ALA A 264 -12.38 -13.22 20.10
C ALA A 264 -12.53 -13.86 21.48
N VAL A 265 -11.50 -14.55 21.97
CA VAL A 265 -11.49 -15.11 23.33
C VAL A 265 -11.62 -14.00 24.37
N LEU A 266 -10.86 -12.89 24.24
CA LEU A 266 -10.95 -11.77 25.17
C LEU A 266 -12.30 -11.05 25.09
N ALA A 267 -12.90 -10.94 23.90
CA ALA A 267 -14.27 -10.41 23.77
C ALA A 267 -15.28 -11.22 24.57
N CYS A 268 -15.16 -12.56 24.61
CA CYS A 268 -15.99 -13.40 25.43
C CYS A 268 -15.67 -13.28 26.93
N VAL A 269 -14.38 -13.34 27.31
CA VAL A 269 -13.94 -13.45 28.71
C VAL A 269 -13.99 -12.09 29.43
N CYS A 270 -13.48 -11.03 28.78
CA CYS A 270 -13.34 -9.71 29.40
C CYS A 270 -14.53 -8.80 29.17
N GLN A 271 -15.16 -8.89 27.99
CA GLN A 271 -16.29 -8.03 27.62
C GLN A 271 -17.66 -8.72 27.74
N GLY A 272 -17.67 -10.03 28.05
CA GLY A 272 -18.91 -10.78 28.27
C GLY A 272 -19.75 -11.01 27.01
N MET A 273 -19.14 -10.92 25.81
CA MET A 273 -19.85 -11.24 24.57
C MET A 273 -20.16 -12.74 24.48
N ASP A 274 -21.35 -13.07 24.03
CA ASP A 274 -21.74 -14.45 23.73
C ASP A 274 -21.14 -14.93 22.39
N ALA A 275 -20.99 -16.23 22.24
CA ALA A 275 -20.41 -16.82 21.03
C ALA A 275 -21.18 -16.48 19.73
N PRO A 276 -22.52 -16.43 19.70
CA PRO A 276 -23.28 -15.94 18.56
C PRO A 276 -22.97 -14.48 18.22
N GLY A 277 -22.84 -13.61 19.22
CA GLY A 277 -22.47 -12.20 19.03
C GLY A 277 -21.09 -12.02 18.44
N VAL A 278 -20.10 -12.80 18.90
CA VAL A 278 -18.75 -12.84 18.31
C VAL A 278 -18.80 -13.30 16.86
N ALA A 279 -19.52 -14.37 16.55
CA ALA A 279 -19.66 -14.85 15.17
C ALA A 279 -20.34 -13.81 14.26
N LEU A 280 -21.38 -13.14 14.75
CA LEU A 280 -22.04 -12.07 14.02
C LEU A 280 -21.09 -10.88 13.77
N ALA A 281 -20.36 -10.46 14.79
CA ALA A 281 -19.37 -9.38 14.68
C ALA A 281 -18.23 -9.71 13.69
N CYS A 282 -17.79 -10.96 13.58
CA CYS A 282 -16.84 -11.41 12.57
C CYS A 282 -17.37 -11.15 11.14
N VAL A 283 -18.66 -11.32 10.91
CA VAL A 283 -19.27 -11.18 9.58
C VAL A 283 -19.65 -9.73 9.30
N THR A 284 -20.51 -9.15 10.14
CA THR A 284 -21.11 -7.83 9.91
C THR A 284 -20.32 -6.67 10.48
N GLY A 285 -19.33 -6.94 11.33
CA GLY A 285 -18.59 -5.95 12.10
C GLY A 285 -19.11 -5.82 13.53
N PHE A 286 -18.26 -5.23 14.37
CA PHE A 286 -18.62 -4.96 15.76
C PHE A 286 -19.66 -3.84 15.84
N SER A 287 -20.74 -4.08 16.56
CA SER A 287 -21.77 -3.08 16.90
C SER A 287 -21.68 -2.79 18.40
N PRO A 288 -21.36 -1.55 18.79
CA PRO A 288 -21.20 -1.16 20.19
C PRO A 288 -22.49 -1.43 21.00
N LEU A 289 -22.32 -1.84 22.23
CA LEU A 289 -23.42 -2.01 23.18
C LEU A 289 -23.93 -0.64 23.69
N PRO A 290 -25.16 -0.57 24.26
CA PRO A 290 -25.64 0.64 24.88
C PRO A 290 -24.64 1.15 25.95
N GLY A 291 -24.20 2.40 25.82
CA GLY A 291 -23.20 3.01 26.69
C GLY A 291 -21.76 3.01 26.13
N GLN A 292 -21.48 2.25 25.08
CA GLN A 292 -20.21 2.29 24.36
C GLN A 292 -20.22 3.33 23.24
N SER A 293 -19.04 3.83 22.88
CA SER A 293 -18.92 4.83 21.80
C SER A 293 -19.27 4.23 20.44
N GLY A 294 -20.17 4.88 19.68
CA GLY A 294 -20.50 4.51 18.30
C GLY A 294 -19.31 4.52 17.34
N LEU A 295 -18.22 5.19 17.71
CA LEU A 295 -16.95 5.21 16.95
C LEU A 295 -16.26 3.83 16.92
N MET A 296 -16.63 2.95 17.86
CA MET A 296 -16.10 1.58 17.88
C MET A 296 -16.85 0.64 16.92
N ALA A 297 -17.91 1.08 16.25
CA ALA A 297 -18.58 0.26 15.24
C ALA A 297 -17.67 0.00 14.02
N GLY A 298 -17.76 -1.19 13.44
CA GLY A 298 -17.13 -1.52 12.16
C GLY A 298 -16.26 -2.78 12.17
N GLY A 299 -15.50 -2.94 11.11
CA GLY A 299 -14.78 -4.19 10.81
C GLY A 299 -15.71 -5.25 10.20
N GLY A 300 -15.35 -6.52 10.33
CA GLY A 300 -16.09 -7.65 9.79
C GLY A 300 -15.82 -7.93 8.31
N ILE A 301 -16.16 -9.13 7.88
CA ILE A 301 -15.96 -9.59 6.50
C ILE A 301 -16.63 -8.64 5.50
N VAL A 302 -17.85 -8.17 5.82
CA VAL A 302 -18.65 -7.32 4.93
C VAL A 302 -17.90 -6.01 4.62
N SER A 303 -17.15 -5.44 5.56
CA SER A 303 -16.39 -4.19 5.35
C SER A 303 -15.29 -4.34 4.29
N MET A 304 -14.80 -5.55 4.07
CA MET A 304 -13.71 -5.85 3.14
C MET A 304 -14.19 -6.26 1.74
N LEU A 305 -15.49 -6.51 1.55
CA LEU A 305 -16.03 -6.98 0.26
C LEU A 305 -15.76 -5.99 -0.89
N GLY A 306 -15.86 -4.69 -0.65
CA GLY A 306 -15.58 -3.67 -1.67
C GLY A 306 -14.14 -3.75 -2.18
N VAL A 307 -13.18 -3.86 -1.28
CA VAL A 307 -11.76 -3.96 -1.64
C VAL A 307 -11.45 -5.32 -2.27
N ALA A 308 -12.03 -6.40 -1.74
CA ALA A 308 -11.92 -7.73 -2.33
C ALA A 308 -12.42 -7.75 -3.77
N THR A 309 -13.53 -7.06 -4.06
CA THR A 309 -14.06 -6.91 -5.43
C THR A 309 -13.10 -6.15 -6.34
N ILE A 310 -12.50 -5.05 -5.86
CA ILE A 310 -11.48 -4.30 -6.61
C ILE A 310 -10.32 -5.21 -6.99
N VAL A 311 -9.78 -5.95 -6.03
CA VAL A 311 -8.66 -6.87 -6.27
C VAL A 311 -9.04 -8.01 -7.22
N LEU A 312 -10.23 -8.54 -7.07
CA LEU A 312 -10.73 -9.62 -7.93
C LEU A 312 -10.86 -9.15 -9.39
N VAL A 313 -11.48 -7.99 -9.61
CA VAL A 313 -11.62 -7.43 -10.95
C VAL A 313 -10.28 -7.05 -11.56
N SER A 314 -9.42 -6.36 -10.79
CA SER A 314 -8.12 -5.93 -11.30
C SER A 314 -7.18 -7.11 -11.61
N SER A 315 -7.29 -8.22 -10.89
CA SER A 315 -6.49 -9.42 -11.16
C SER A 315 -6.82 -10.07 -12.51
N THR A 316 -8.05 -9.92 -13.01
CA THR A 316 -8.44 -10.46 -14.32
C THR A 316 -7.68 -9.80 -15.47
N TYR A 317 -7.23 -8.56 -15.28
CA TYR A 317 -6.50 -7.81 -16.31
C TYR A 317 -5.16 -8.45 -16.66
N ALA A 318 -4.45 -8.97 -15.64
CA ALA A 318 -3.13 -9.57 -15.85
C ALA A 318 -3.18 -10.67 -16.91
N GLY A 319 -4.16 -11.58 -16.84
CA GLY A 319 -4.33 -12.64 -17.82
C GLY A 319 -4.72 -12.14 -19.21
N ILE A 320 -5.52 -11.07 -19.29
CA ILE A 320 -5.92 -10.48 -20.59
C ILE A 320 -4.71 -9.80 -21.25
N PHE A 321 -3.90 -9.06 -20.49
CA PHE A 321 -2.72 -8.36 -21.00
C PHE A 321 -1.62 -9.31 -21.47
N GLU A 322 -1.43 -10.43 -20.77
CA GLU A 322 -0.49 -11.47 -21.15
C GLU A 322 -0.87 -12.09 -22.52
N GLN A 323 -2.15 -12.32 -22.75
CA GLN A 323 -2.63 -12.88 -24.03
C GLN A 323 -2.63 -11.88 -25.19
N THR A 324 -2.92 -10.60 -24.93
CA THR A 324 -3.11 -9.59 -25.98
C THR A 324 -1.84 -8.84 -26.36
N HIS A 325 -0.70 -9.14 -25.73
CA HIS A 325 0.59 -8.46 -25.96
C HIS A 325 0.48 -6.93 -25.96
N MET A 326 -0.40 -6.40 -25.12
CA MET A 326 -0.81 -5.00 -25.11
C MET A 326 0.32 -4.03 -24.74
N LEU A 327 1.37 -4.56 -24.11
CA LEU A 327 2.53 -3.81 -23.64
C LEU A 327 3.67 -3.70 -24.68
N ASP A 328 3.62 -4.49 -25.75
CA ASP A 328 4.68 -4.48 -26.78
C ASP A 328 4.85 -3.10 -27.43
N GLY A 329 3.75 -2.34 -27.60
CA GLY A 329 3.80 -0.97 -28.09
C GLY A 329 4.46 0.06 -27.16
N VAL A 330 4.79 -0.33 -25.93
CA VAL A 330 5.50 0.53 -24.98
C VAL A 330 7.02 0.42 -25.16
N HIS A 331 7.53 -0.69 -25.69
CA HIS A 331 8.96 -0.97 -25.86
C HIS A 331 9.68 0.14 -26.64
N ASP A 332 9.17 0.50 -27.82
CA ASP A 332 9.76 1.55 -28.66
C ASP A 332 9.82 2.91 -27.93
N SER A 333 8.79 3.18 -27.11
CA SER A 333 8.72 4.39 -26.30
C SER A 333 9.78 4.38 -25.18
N VAL A 334 10.00 3.23 -24.57
CA VAL A 334 11.02 3.02 -23.51
C VAL A 334 12.42 3.23 -24.08
N GLU A 335 12.74 2.66 -25.24
CA GLU A 335 14.04 2.87 -25.90
C GLU A 335 14.27 4.31 -26.30
N ASN A 336 13.26 4.99 -26.86
CA ASN A 336 13.34 6.41 -27.20
C ASN A 336 13.59 7.29 -25.96
N VAL A 337 12.95 6.97 -24.83
CA VAL A 337 13.16 7.69 -23.57
C VAL A 337 14.56 7.42 -23.03
N ALA A 338 15.06 6.16 -23.11
CA ALA A 338 16.42 5.81 -22.70
C ALA A 338 17.46 6.64 -23.46
N ALA A 339 17.29 6.78 -24.77
CA ALA A 339 18.20 7.54 -25.62
C ALA A 339 18.20 9.05 -25.32
N ARG A 340 17.06 9.62 -24.87
CA ARG A 340 16.90 11.06 -24.66
C ARG A 340 17.14 11.49 -23.21
N PHE A 341 16.76 10.69 -22.24
CA PHE A 341 16.70 11.04 -20.82
C PHE A 341 17.49 10.10 -19.92
N GLY A 342 18.06 9.02 -20.48
CA GLY A 342 18.84 8.03 -19.74
C GLY A 342 18.03 6.83 -19.28
N SER A 343 18.74 5.79 -18.79
CA SER A 343 18.19 4.48 -18.43
C SER A 343 17.13 4.57 -17.30
N PHE A 344 17.36 5.40 -16.28
CA PHE A 344 16.41 5.55 -15.17
C PHE A 344 15.03 6.04 -15.63
N ALA A 345 15.00 7.04 -16.53
CA ALA A 345 13.74 7.55 -17.06
C ALA A 345 12.98 6.49 -17.88
N ALA A 346 13.69 5.65 -18.61
CA ALA A 346 13.13 4.53 -19.34
C ALA A 346 12.53 3.45 -18.42
N VAL A 347 13.29 3.07 -17.38
CA VAL A 347 12.81 2.11 -16.37
C VAL A 347 11.61 2.66 -15.60
N LEU A 348 11.60 3.96 -15.28
CA LEU A 348 10.46 4.60 -14.62
C LEU A 348 9.22 4.59 -15.51
N LEU A 349 9.37 4.90 -16.81
CA LEU A 349 8.26 4.84 -17.77
C LEU A 349 7.70 3.42 -17.90
N ALA A 350 8.57 2.42 -18.09
CA ALA A 350 8.19 1.02 -18.18
C ALA A 350 7.47 0.55 -16.90
N SER A 351 8.05 0.87 -15.73
CA SER A 351 7.48 0.51 -14.43
C SER A 351 6.13 1.17 -14.20
N THR A 352 5.96 2.44 -14.58
CA THR A 352 4.68 3.16 -14.43
C THR A 352 3.62 2.56 -15.34
N ALA A 353 3.95 2.32 -16.60
CA ALA A 353 3.03 1.68 -17.55
C ALA A 353 2.58 0.29 -17.05
N CYS A 354 3.53 -0.52 -16.56
CA CYS A 354 3.22 -1.83 -15.99
C CYS A 354 2.39 -1.72 -14.71
N ALA A 355 2.70 -0.79 -13.81
CA ALA A 355 1.98 -0.63 -12.54
C ALA A 355 0.51 -0.29 -12.75
N VAL A 356 0.23 0.62 -13.68
CA VAL A 356 -1.16 1.03 -14.03
C VAL A 356 -1.97 -0.14 -14.55
N VAL A 357 -1.33 -1.03 -15.30
CA VAL A 357 -1.95 -2.13 -16.03
C VAL A 357 -2.03 -3.42 -15.23
N CYS A 358 -0.91 -3.82 -14.60
CA CYS A 358 -0.80 -5.15 -13.97
C CYS A 358 -1.48 -5.25 -12.61
N CYS A 359 -1.77 -4.13 -11.96
CA CYS A 359 -2.42 -4.06 -10.65
C CYS A 359 -1.73 -4.89 -9.54
N SER A 360 -0.51 -5.37 -9.77
CA SER A 360 0.28 -6.23 -8.89
C SER A 360 1.74 -5.81 -8.91
N GLN A 361 2.36 -5.70 -7.73
CA GLN A 361 3.77 -5.32 -7.59
C GLN A 361 4.71 -6.33 -8.28
N SER A 362 4.50 -7.62 -8.05
CA SER A 362 5.36 -8.66 -8.62
C SER A 362 5.33 -8.66 -10.15
N LEU A 363 4.14 -8.53 -10.74
CA LEU A 363 4.00 -8.41 -12.20
C LEU A 363 4.61 -7.11 -12.73
N THR A 364 4.44 -6.01 -12.01
CA THR A 364 5.08 -4.72 -12.35
C THR A 364 6.60 -4.85 -12.40
N ILE A 365 7.21 -5.54 -11.44
CA ILE A 365 8.65 -5.80 -11.40
C ILE A 365 9.07 -6.67 -12.59
N MET A 366 8.38 -7.78 -12.82
CA MET A 366 8.71 -8.73 -13.90
C MET A 366 8.60 -8.09 -15.29
N LEU A 367 7.48 -7.47 -15.59
CA LEU A 367 7.24 -6.86 -16.90
C LEU A 367 8.02 -5.55 -17.07
N GLY A 368 8.20 -4.76 -16.00
CA GLY A 368 9.07 -3.60 -16.01
C GLY A 368 10.52 -3.97 -16.33
N HIS A 369 11.03 -5.08 -15.73
CA HIS A 369 12.33 -5.63 -16.09
C HIS A 369 12.38 -6.05 -17.58
N GLN A 370 11.37 -6.77 -18.08
CA GLN A 370 11.35 -7.23 -19.48
C GLN A 370 11.33 -6.07 -20.48
N LEU A 371 10.47 -5.05 -20.24
CA LEU A 371 10.32 -3.90 -21.14
C LEU A 371 11.51 -2.95 -21.14
N SER A 372 12.27 -2.90 -20.05
CA SER A 372 13.46 -2.03 -19.93
C SER A 372 14.79 -2.77 -20.03
N ARG A 373 14.73 -4.07 -20.33
CA ARG A 373 15.94 -4.89 -20.53
C ARG A 373 16.74 -4.35 -21.70
N GLY A 374 18.03 -4.06 -21.44
CA GLY A 374 18.92 -3.46 -22.43
C GLY A 374 19.10 -1.95 -22.29
N CYS A 375 18.22 -1.25 -21.54
CA CYS A 375 18.41 0.17 -21.28
C CYS A 375 19.55 0.48 -20.29
N GLU A 376 19.90 -0.44 -19.41
CA GLU A 376 20.99 -0.32 -18.44
C GLU A 376 21.86 -1.58 -18.49
N PRO A 377 23.13 -1.48 -18.89
CA PRO A 377 24.03 -2.62 -19.01
C PRO A 377 24.57 -3.15 -17.67
N ASP A 378 24.66 -2.28 -16.65
CA ASP A 378 25.13 -2.67 -15.32
C ASP A 378 23.98 -3.28 -14.51
N ALA A 379 24.11 -4.58 -14.19
CA ALA A 379 23.09 -5.34 -13.49
C ALA A 379 22.76 -4.77 -12.09
N GLY A 380 23.75 -4.23 -11.38
CA GLY A 380 23.56 -3.64 -10.05
C GLY A 380 22.80 -2.31 -10.13
N ARG A 381 23.13 -1.48 -11.12
CA ARG A 381 22.38 -0.24 -11.38
C ARG A 381 20.97 -0.53 -11.86
N PHE A 382 20.79 -1.52 -12.73
CA PHE A 382 19.47 -1.92 -13.20
C PHE A 382 18.59 -2.45 -12.06
N ALA A 383 19.16 -3.28 -11.17
CA ALA A 383 18.47 -3.71 -9.96
C ALA A 383 18.02 -2.51 -9.10
N LEU A 384 18.95 -1.56 -8.86
CA LEU A 384 18.62 -0.34 -8.09
C LEU A 384 17.53 0.49 -8.75
N GLN A 385 17.56 0.64 -10.08
CA GLN A 385 16.54 1.37 -10.83
C GLN A 385 15.15 0.72 -10.70
N LEU A 386 15.06 -0.62 -10.76
CA LEU A 386 13.80 -1.35 -10.54
C LEU A 386 13.29 -1.20 -9.11
N GLU A 387 14.18 -1.22 -8.12
CA GLU A 387 13.83 -0.98 -6.72
C GLU A 387 13.33 0.46 -6.49
N ASP A 388 13.93 1.44 -7.15
CA ASP A 388 13.56 2.85 -7.05
C ASP A 388 12.29 3.20 -7.87
N THR A 389 11.84 2.31 -8.76
CA THR A 389 10.70 2.54 -9.65
C THR A 389 9.61 1.47 -9.49
N ALA A 390 9.78 0.27 -10.02
CA ALA A 390 8.72 -0.75 -10.08
C ALA A 390 8.17 -1.13 -8.70
N VAL A 391 9.05 -1.30 -7.71
CA VAL A 391 8.68 -1.65 -6.33
C VAL A 391 7.83 -0.54 -5.69
N VAL A 392 8.21 0.71 -5.90
CA VAL A 392 7.63 1.89 -5.24
C VAL A 392 6.39 2.39 -5.97
N VAL A 393 6.47 2.51 -7.31
CA VAL A 393 5.38 3.05 -8.15
C VAL A 393 4.15 2.15 -8.14
N SER A 394 4.31 0.83 -7.99
CA SER A 394 3.18 -0.10 -7.89
C SER A 394 2.22 0.24 -6.73
N ALA A 395 2.76 0.81 -5.64
CA ALA A 395 1.97 1.24 -4.49
C ALA A 395 1.35 2.64 -4.65
N LEU A 396 1.76 3.40 -5.66
CA LEU A 396 1.17 4.70 -5.98
C LEU A 396 -0.09 4.59 -6.86
N VAL A 397 -0.37 3.42 -7.38
CA VAL A 397 -1.56 3.17 -8.21
C VAL A 397 -2.74 2.78 -7.31
N PRO A 398 -3.80 3.62 -7.19
CA PRO A 398 -4.87 3.44 -6.21
C PRO A 398 -5.66 2.11 -6.34
N TRP A 399 -5.73 1.56 -7.54
CA TRP A 399 -6.41 0.29 -7.83
C TRP A 399 -5.47 -0.92 -7.84
N SER A 400 -4.18 -0.72 -7.63
CA SER A 400 -3.23 -1.81 -7.47
C SER A 400 -3.42 -2.51 -6.11
N ILE A 401 -3.23 -3.82 -6.09
CA ILE A 401 -3.19 -4.61 -4.85
C ILE A 401 -2.17 -4.03 -3.87
N ALA A 402 -1.04 -3.55 -4.40
CA ALA A 402 0.04 -2.94 -3.64
C ALA A 402 -0.40 -1.68 -2.84
N CYS A 403 -1.37 -0.93 -3.34
CA CYS A 403 -1.96 0.23 -2.66
C CYS A 403 -3.20 -0.17 -1.85
N ALA A 404 -4.13 -0.88 -2.49
CA ALA A 404 -5.45 -1.15 -1.94
C ALA A 404 -5.40 -1.97 -0.64
N VAL A 405 -4.52 -3.00 -0.56
CA VAL A 405 -4.39 -3.85 0.63
C VAL A 405 -3.92 -3.07 1.87
N PRO A 406 -2.80 -2.34 1.82
CA PRO A 406 -2.34 -1.55 2.96
C PRO A 406 -3.35 -0.49 3.42
N LEU A 407 -3.97 0.23 2.48
CA LEU A 407 -4.93 1.28 2.82
C LEU A 407 -6.22 0.71 3.41
N ALA A 408 -6.72 -0.39 2.87
CA ALA A 408 -7.88 -1.08 3.42
C ALA A 408 -7.66 -1.59 4.84
N ALA A 409 -6.46 -2.13 5.12
CA ALA A 409 -6.09 -2.63 6.44
C ALA A 409 -6.21 -1.56 7.52
N VAL A 410 -5.87 -0.32 7.19
CA VAL A 410 -5.94 0.82 8.12
C VAL A 410 -7.23 1.63 8.00
N GLY A 411 -8.15 1.23 7.12
CA GLY A 411 -9.40 1.96 6.87
C GLY A 411 -9.21 3.31 6.18
N ALA A 412 -8.09 3.50 5.47
CA ALA A 412 -7.78 4.75 4.79
C ALA A 412 -8.33 4.76 3.34
N PRO A 413 -8.78 5.92 2.84
CA PRO A 413 -9.25 6.04 1.47
C PRO A 413 -8.07 5.95 0.47
N SER A 414 -8.35 5.57 -0.77
CA SER A 414 -7.34 5.51 -1.84
C SER A 414 -6.64 6.84 -2.12
N ALA A 415 -7.29 7.96 -1.85
CA ALA A 415 -6.70 9.29 -1.93
C ALA A 415 -5.49 9.50 -0.98
N SER A 416 -5.28 8.66 0.03
CA SER A 416 -4.08 8.64 0.88
C SER A 416 -2.77 8.47 0.10
N VAL A 417 -2.82 7.93 -1.11
CA VAL A 417 -1.68 7.83 -2.04
C VAL A 417 -1.01 9.18 -2.28
N PHE A 418 -1.78 10.27 -2.39
CA PHE A 418 -1.22 11.61 -2.60
C PHE A 418 -0.34 12.09 -1.44
N PHE A 419 -0.55 11.54 -0.26
CA PHE A 419 0.23 11.82 0.95
C PHE A 419 1.27 10.74 1.26
N ALA A 420 1.47 9.79 0.38
CA ALA A 420 2.54 8.79 0.49
C ALA A 420 3.90 9.39 0.06
N PHE A 421 4.37 10.39 0.80
CA PHE A 421 5.48 11.25 0.41
C PHE A 421 6.75 10.48 0.03
N TYR A 422 7.13 9.47 0.81
CA TYR A 422 8.32 8.67 0.51
C TYR A 422 8.23 8.00 -0.86
N LEU A 423 7.06 7.47 -1.22
CA LEU A 423 6.84 6.77 -2.48
C LEU A 423 6.93 7.69 -3.71
N TRP A 424 6.51 8.95 -3.56
CA TRP A 424 6.66 9.97 -4.60
C TRP A 424 8.10 10.48 -4.69
N LEU A 425 8.74 10.67 -3.53
CA LEU A 425 10.07 11.28 -3.45
C LEU A 425 11.17 10.36 -3.99
N VAL A 426 11.07 9.03 -3.81
CA VAL A 426 12.11 8.09 -4.28
C VAL A 426 12.28 8.16 -5.79
N PRO A 427 11.26 7.93 -6.63
CA PRO A 427 11.44 7.99 -8.07
C PRO A 427 11.73 9.42 -8.57
N ALA A 428 11.11 10.45 -7.98
CA ALA A 428 11.34 11.83 -8.38
C ALA A 428 12.77 12.30 -8.08
N TRP A 429 13.30 12.02 -6.89
CA TRP A 429 14.67 12.39 -6.50
C TRP A 429 15.70 11.69 -7.37
N ASN A 430 15.56 10.35 -7.52
CA ASN A 430 16.53 9.57 -8.27
C ASN A 430 16.47 9.88 -9.77
N LEU A 431 15.29 10.19 -10.32
CA LEU A 431 15.17 10.72 -11.68
C LEU A 431 15.95 12.03 -11.83
N GLY A 432 15.82 12.96 -10.89
CA GLY A 432 16.56 14.23 -10.89
C GLY A 432 18.08 14.01 -10.87
N VAL A 433 18.55 13.12 -9.99
CA VAL A 433 19.99 12.80 -9.88
C VAL A 433 20.52 12.17 -11.16
N GLU A 434 19.80 11.20 -11.73
CA GLU A 434 20.24 10.51 -12.95
C GLU A 434 20.16 11.40 -14.20
N LEU A 435 19.18 12.29 -14.32
CA LEU A 435 19.12 13.28 -15.39
C LEU A 435 20.31 14.25 -15.36
N VAL A 436 20.74 14.69 -14.18
CA VAL A 436 21.94 15.54 -14.03
C VAL A 436 23.19 14.78 -14.43
N ARG A 437 23.33 13.52 -14.04
CA ARG A 437 24.47 12.66 -14.43
C ARG A 437 24.50 12.43 -15.93
N PHE A 438 23.36 12.10 -16.52
CA PHE A 438 23.23 11.86 -17.97
C PHE A 438 23.64 13.10 -18.78
N ARG A 439 23.17 14.29 -18.41
CA ARG A 439 23.53 15.55 -19.08
C ARG A 439 25.03 15.86 -18.95
N ARG A 440 25.63 15.59 -17.78
CA ARG A 440 27.10 15.80 -17.59
C ARG A 440 27.89 14.80 -18.42
N GLY A 441 27.50 13.54 -18.52
CA GLY A 441 28.16 12.55 -19.37
C GLY A 441 28.08 12.90 -20.86
N GLN A 442 26.94 13.38 -21.35
CA GLN A 442 26.82 13.87 -22.74
C GLN A 442 27.63 15.13 -23.00
N GLY A 443 27.78 16.03 -22.01
CA GLY A 443 28.63 17.22 -22.09
C GLY A 443 30.09 16.84 -22.22
N ALA A 444 30.59 15.88 -21.44
CA ALA A 444 31.97 15.39 -21.52
C ALA A 444 32.26 14.74 -22.88
N ALA A 445 31.38 13.84 -23.37
CA ALA A 445 31.53 13.19 -24.68
C ALA A 445 31.54 14.18 -25.86
N ARG A 446 30.88 15.35 -25.75
CA ARG A 446 30.91 16.40 -26.77
C ARG A 446 32.18 17.25 -26.72
N VAL A 447 32.83 17.35 -25.56
CA VAL A 447 34.12 18.03 -25.41
C VAL A 447 35.26 17.20 -25.97
N ASP A 448 35.24 15.89 -25.75
CA ASP A 448 36.24 14.93 -26.24
C ASP A 448 36.12 14.68 -27.76
N ALA A 449 35.00 15.00 -28.37
CA ALA A 449 34.73 14.87 -29.80
C ALA A 449 35.06 16.15 -30.61
N ARG A 450 35.54 17.21 -29.96
CA ARG A 450 36.05 18.45 -30.58
C ARG A 450 37.56 18.56 -30.43
#